data_8697c8b6c11ac7e78f487fb47bc7b25b
#
_entry.id   8697c8b6c11ac7e78f487fb47bc7b25b
#
_cell.length_a   1.000
_cell.length_b   1.000
_cell.length_c   1.000
_cell.angle_alpha   90.00
_cell.angle_beta   90.00
_cell.angle_gamma   90.00
#
_symmetry.space_group_name_H-M   'P 1'
#
loop_
_entity.id
_entity.type
_entity.pdbx_description
1 polymer ?
#
loop_
_entity_poly.entity_id
_entity_poly.type
_entity_poly.pdbx_seq_one_letter_code
_entity_poly.pdbx_strand_id
1 'polypeptide(L)'
;MYKQWIGCCAQNFQTGRTGSKPEAVVVHRTGGTMADIDTRCGQAGTYSSAHYAVGIDGTVHQYVEETDTAFHAGVVVNPEWKLIEPGTNPNLYTIGIELEGNAGEATADAQYSAAAALIAEVAARWQIGADPDHVVVHDEIRAGRNCPGDGFDREELLKRMPAAAAQPAPAPELERQIQILRNSNVREGAPSTSARIVRVAPANSTETVAGFTDQGERVQGNSYWYRTQDGNYFWAGTTNSPNPIQPQQPQPVPLPAAAVPAPNAPAQCGIARIDQLLAGDGAAPFEPTENDPPAIGALQDLLTGLGFAGLPTVLSSVYGVCGPKTTAAIAAFRQQQSLEPSPDIDTGMLRKMVAAPATDPRASTAYLALVLGFPPAGMQRILSLVSQMEGAGKFAALNRNTDRAGLSFGLIQWAQKPGRLAEVLAAMSQTDRNQFVTVFGAGDSQVADALIAHCRQPSGGVDPKTGDTVNPSFDLVAEPWVSRFRQAALTARFQQVQVQAALAAFEASYESLRRFAPDIQSERGVGFMLDVANQFGDAGAARLYAGINRSGMSEMDILEAVADATVERMDDSFKTAVRARRDQFLQTKLLSSDAFVASDLARAAGQTV
;
A
#
# COMPACT_ATOMS: atom_id res chain seq x y z
N MET A 1 -10.23 3.42 13.83
CA MET A 1 -9.24 4.45 14.28
C MET A 1 -7.95 4.30 13.48
N TYR A 2 -7.32 5.42 13.08
CA TYR A 2 -6.01 5.37 12.40
C TYR A 2 -4.90 5.03 13.41
N LYS A 3 -4.06 4.08 13.07
CA LYS A 3 -2.90 3.66 13.84
C LYS A 3 -1.67 3.77 12.93
N GLN A 4 -0.66 4.54 13.36
CA GLN A 4 0.58 4.66 12.62
C GLN A 4 1.48 3.46 12.97
N TRP A 5 1.80 2.64 11.97
CA TRP A 5 2.76 1.56 12.17
C TRP A 5 4.19 2.12 12.27
N ILE A 6 4.84 1.90 13.40
CA ILE A 6 6.26 2.25 13.65
C ILE A 6 7.13 1.00 13.53
N GLY A 7 6.63 -0.13 14.04
CA GLY A 7 7.37 -1.37 14.14
C GLY A 7 8.29 -1.42 15.36
N CYS A 8 8.83 -2.60 15.60
CA CYS A 8 9.71 -2.87 16.73
C CYS A 8 10.88 -3.76 16.30
N CYS A 9 12.05 -3.57 16.92
CA CYS A 9 13.19 -4.46 16.69
C CYS A 9 12.84 -5.89 17.13
N ALA A 10 13.19 -6.88 16.31
CA ALA A 10 12.87 -8.30 16.55
C ALA A 10 13.41 -8.86 17.89
N GLN A 11 14.38 -8.22 18.52
CA GLN A 11 14.88 -8.59 19.84
C GLN A 11 14.00 -8.10 21.00
N ASN A 12 13.06 -7.20 20.72
CA ASN A 12 12.23 -6.55 21.75
C ASN A 12 10.82 -7.12 21.84
N PHE A 13 10.50 -8.13 21.04
CA PHE A 13 9.24 -8.87 21.09
C PHE A 13 9.46 -10.33 20.67
N GLN A 14 8.46 -11.18 20.89
CA GLN A 14 8.46 -12.57 20.44
C GLN A 14 7.38 -12.75 19.38
N THR A 15 7.74 -13.40 18.28
CA THR A 15 6.75 -13.81 17.27
C THR A 15 5.82 -14.87 17.83
N GLY A 16 4.50 -14.64 17.68
CA GLY A 16 3.45 -15.49 18.20
C GLY A 16 3.29 -15.39 19.73
N ARG A 17 2.32 -16.12 20.28
CA ARG A 17 1.92 -16.10 21.68
C ARG A 17 2.01 -17.46 22.37
N THR A 18 2.80 -18.37 21.82
CA THR A 18 3.07 -19.72 22.37
C THR A 18 1.77 -20.50 22.72
N GLY A 19 0.71 -20.28 21.94
CA GLY A 19 -0.60 -20.92 22.14
C GLY A 19 -1.60 -20.13 22.97
N SER A 20 -1.18 -19.06 23.66
CA SER A 20 -2.08 -18.14 24.36
C SER A 20 -2.77 -17.16 23.41
N LYS A 21 -3.82 -16.51 23.88
CA LYS A 21 -4.52 -15.41 23.19
C LYS A 21 -4.62 -14.21 24.12
N PRO A 22 -4.79 -12.99 23.60
CA PRO A 22 -5.08 -11.82 24.42
C PRO A 22 -6.39 -11.99 25.20
N GLU A 23 -6.32 -11.78 26.51
CA GLU A 23 -7.45 -11.85 27.45
C GLU A 23 -7.65 -10.54 28.20
N ALA A 24 -6.65 -9.66 28.20
CA ALA A 24 -6.74 -8.34 28.81
C ALA A 24 -5.86 -7.32 28.09
N VAL A 25 -6.15 -6.05 28.35
CA VAL A 25 -5.32 -4.91 27.96
C VAL A 25 -4.63 -4.37 29.20
N VAL A 26 -3.32 -4.13 29.11
CA VAL A 26 -2.52 -3.52 30.18
C VAL A 26 -2.15 -2.10 29.79
N VAL A 27 -2.56 -1.13 30.61
CA VAL A 27 -2.26 0.29 30.40
C VAL A 27 -0.99 0.68 31.16
N HIS A 28 -0.11 1.39 30.47
CA HIS A 28 1.17 1.87 30.98
C HIS A 28 1.34 3.36 30.76
N ARG A 29 2.39 3.94 31.37
CA ARG A 29 2.97 5.23 30.98
C ARG A 29 4.34 5.01 30.34
N THR A 30 4.61 5.77 29.25
CA THR A 30 5.88 5.68 28.52
C THR A 30 7.09 6.05 29.37
N GLY A 31 6.89 6.90 30.39
CA GLY A 31 7.97 7.54 31.13
C GLY A 31 8.74 8.57 30.29
N GLY A 32 8.08 9.15 29.29
CA GLY A 32 8.65 10.12 28.35
C GLY A 32 7.67 10.41 27.21
N THR A 33 8.22 10.85 26.07
CA THR A 33 7.49 11.23 24.86
C THR A 33 7.19 10.04 23.93
N MET A 34 6.31 10.25 22.93
CA MET A 34 6.10 9.28 21.85
C MET A 34 7.41 8.94 21.13
N ALA A 35 8.31 9.92 20.92
CA ALA A 35 9.61 9.68 20.29
C ALA A 35 10.54 8.79 21.13
N ASP A 36 10.42 8.83 22.46
CA ASP A 36 11.21 7.99 23.34
C ASP A 36 10.79 6.51 23.25
N ILE A 37 9.50 6.22 23.16
CA ILE A 37 9.05 4.84 22.96
C ILE A 37 9.31 4.37 21.52
N ASP A 38 9.17 5.23 20.50
CA ASP A 38 9.56 4.92 19.12
C ASP A 38 11.04 4.48 19.08
N THR A 39 11.91 5.24 19.75
CA THR A 39 13.34 4.93 19.86
C THR A 39 13.57 3.63 20.61
N ARG A 40 12.91 3.42 21.75
CA ARG A 40 13.05 2.22 22.60
C ARG A 40 12.63 0.95 21.85
N CYS A 41 11.50 1.00 21.14
CA CYS A 41 11.05 -0.13 20.34
C CYS A 41 11.98 -0.40 19.15
N GLY A 42 12.49 0.62 18.49
CA GLY A 42 13.41 0.50 17.35
C GLY A 42 14.83 0.08 17.69
N GLN A 43 15.30 0.38 18.92
CA GLN A 43 16.67 0.07 19.35
C GLN A 43 16.80 -1.40 19.75
N ALA A 44 17.76 -2.10 19.16
CA ALA A 44 18.04 -3.50 19.45
C ALA A 44 18.49 -3.71 20.91
N GLY A 45 17.99 -4.80 21.55
CA GLY A 45 18.46 -5.24 22.86
C GLY A 45 17.90 -4.45 24.05
N THR A 46 16.86 -3.66 23.86
CA THR A 46 16.15 -3.02 24.99
C THR A 46 15.29 -4.01 25.75
N TYR A 47 14.89 -5.11 25.11
CA TYR A 47 13.98 -6.15 25.65
C TYR A 47 12.71 -5.55 26.27
N SER A 48 12.24 -4.44 25.68
CA SER A 48 11.04 -3.73 26.12
C SER A 48 10.29 -3.22 24.89
N SER A 49 8.98 -3.42 24.87
CA SER A 49 8.09 -2.96 23.81
C SER A 49 6.66 -2.87 24.30
N ALA A 50 5.77 -2.31 23.49
CA ALA A 50 4.33 -2.37 23.65
C ALA A 50 3.68 -2.71 22.31
N HIS A 51 2.40 -3.08 22.31
CA HIS A 51 1.66 -3.22 21.06
C HIS A 51 1.33 -1.85 20.49
N TYR A 52 0.95 -0.92 21.36
CA TYR A 52 0.52 0.43 21.00
C TYR A 52 1.08 1.49 21.95
N ALA A 53 1.17 2.72 21.48
CA ALA A 53 1.23 3.91 22.31
C ALA A 53 0.23 4.96 21.84
N VAL A 54 -0.24 5.78 22.80
CA VAL A 54 -1.19 6.86 22.57
C VAL A 54 -0.56 8.17 23.02
N GLY A 55 -0.40 9.11 22.09
CA GLY A 55 0.13 10.45 22.34
C GLY A 55 -0.82 11.34 23.12
N ILE A 56 -0.29 12.39 23.75
CA ILE A 56 -1.08 13.41 24.46
C ILE A 56 -2.13 14.04 23.55
N ASP A 57 -1.84 14.16 22.25
CA ASP A 57 -2.73 14.70 21.22
C ASP A 57 -3.74 13.66 20.65
N GLY A 58 -3.70 12.43 21.14
CA GLY A 58 -4.52 11.32 20.67
C GLY A 58 -3.96 10.56 19.46
N THR A 59 -2.75 10.87 19.01
CA THR A 59 -2.05 10.07 17.98
C THR A 59 -1.80 8.65 18.50
N VAL A 60 -2.02 7.63 17.65
CA VAL A 60 -1.80 6.22 18.01
C VAL A 60 -0.68 5.63 17.17
N HIS A 61 0.37 5.14 17.82
CA HIS A 61 1.44 4.36 17.21
C HIS A 61 1.26 2.87 17.50
N GLN A 62 1.59 2.02 16.53
CA GLN A 62 1.63 0.57 16.68
C GLN A 62 3.05 0.06 16.45
N TYR A 63 3.54 -0.79 17.35
CA TYR A 63 4.92 -1.31 17.34
C TYR A 63 4.97 -2.82 17.12
N VAL A 64 4.08 -3.56 17.74
CA VAL A 64 4.02 -5.04 17.67
C VAL A 64 2.62 -5.45 17.26
N GLU A 65 2.52 -6.47 16.42
CA GLU A 65 1.22 -7.05 16.04
C GLU A 65 0.54 -7.69 17.24
N GLU A 66 -0.77 -7.60 17.33
CA GLU A 66 -1.53 -8.19 18.45
C GLU A 66 -1.42 -9.72 18.50
N THR A 67 -1.05 -10.36 17.39
CA THR A 67 -0.77 -11.81 17.32
C THR A 67 0.59 -12.19 17.85
N ASP A 68 1.47 -11.21 18.08
CA ASP A 68 2.81 -11.38 18.63
C ASP A 68 2.84 -10.98 20.12
N THR A 69 3.95 -11.24 20.79
CA THR A 69 4.12 -10.97 22.21
C THR A 69 5.03 -9.77 22.42
N ALA A 70 4.46 -8.61 22.73
CA ALA A 70 5.24 -7.45 23.15
C ALA A 70 5.74 -7.63 24.61
N PHE A 71 6.92 -7.09 24.91
CA PHE A 71 7.54 -7.20 26.25
C PHE A 71 7.23 -5.97 27.09
N HIS A 72 6.03 -5.92 27.70
CA HIS A 72 5.51 -4.77 28.44
C HIS A 72 5.22 -5.05 29.93
N ALA A 73 4.73 -6.25 30.26
CA ALA A 73 4.28 -6.55 31.62
C ALA A 73 5.41 -6.80 32.63
N GLY A 74 6.62 -7.09 32.13
CA GLY A 74 7.78 -7.34 32.98
C GLY A 74 7.65 -8.57 33.87
N VAL A 75 8.30 -8.54 35.04
CA VAL A 75 8.26 -9.62 36.04
C VAL A 75 7.06 -9.43 36.94
N VAL A 76 6.29 -10.50 37.15
CA VAL A 76 5.16 -10.53 38.08
C VAL A 76 5.68 -10.44 39.53
N VAL A 77 5.17 -9.45 40.29
CA VAL A 77 5.55 -9.25 41.72
C VAL A 77 4.30 -8.88 42.50
N ASN A 78 3.92 -9.71 43.45
CA ASN A 78 2.73 -9.50 44.30
C ASN A 78 1.51 -8.99 43.52
N PRO A 79 1.05 -9.73 42.50
CA PRO A 79 0.00 -9.27 41.61
C PRO A 79 -1.34 -9.14 42.32
N GLU A 80 -2.08 -8.08 42.00
CA GLU A 80 -3.46 -7.86 42.45
C GLU A 80 -4.48 -8.15 41.34
N TRP A 81 -4.02 -8.34 40.09
CA TRP A 81 -4.89 -8.67 38.97
C TRP A 81 -5.50 -10.07 39.11
N LYS A 82 -6.83 -10.15 39.06
CA LYS A 82 -7.57 -11.40 39.33
C LYS A 82 -7.39 -12.49 38.29
N LEU A 83 -7.11 -12.09 37.01
CA LEU A 83 -6.96 -13.04 35.92
C LEU A 83 -5.47 -13.39 35.67
N ILE A 84 -4.58 -13.10 36.62
CA ILE A 84 -3.17 -13.49 36.50
C ILE A 84 -3.04 -15.01 36.48
N GLU A 85 -2.37 -15.56 35.49
CA GLU A 85 -2.09 -16.98 35.36
C GLU A 85 -0.77 -17.33 36.07
N PRO A 86 -0.80 -18.11 37.19
CA PRO A 86 0.42 -18.48 37.88
C PRO A 86 1.40 -19.26 37.00
N GLY A 87 2.63 -18.79 36.92
CA GLY A 87 3.69 -19.43 36.14
C GLY A 87 3.68 -19.13 34.62
N THR A 88 2.68 -18.43 34.12
CA THR A 88 2.59 -17.99 32.74
C THR A 88 3.06 -16.54 32.61
N ASN A 89 3.84 -16.23 31.59
CA ASN A 89 4.30 -14.86 31.31
C ASN A 89 3.11 -14.00 30.84
N PRO A 90 2.72 -12.92 31.55
CA PRO A 90 1.58 -12.09 31.19
C PRO A 90 1.65 -11.49 29.80
N ASN A 91 2.83 -11.25 29.26
CA ASN A 91 2.99 -10.78 27.89
C ASN A 91 2.33 -11.69 26.85
N LEU A 92 2.21 -13.00 27.13
CA LEU A 92 1.63 -13.98 26.21
C LEU A 92 0.11 -13.82 26.04
N TYR A 93 -0.59 -13.33 27.08
CA TYR A 93 -2.06 -13.24 27.07
C TYR A 93 -2.59 -11.82 27.33
N THR A 94 -1.73 -10.79 27.16
CA THR A 94 -2.16 -9.39 27.27
C THR A 94 -1.71 -8.53 26.07
N ILE A 95 -2.41 -7.41 25.86
CA ILE A 95 -2.06 -6.35 24.93
C ILE A 95 -1.58 -5.14 25.71
N GLY A 96 -0.32 -4.73 25.56
CA GLY A 96 0.25 -3.55 26.22
C GLY A 96 -0.03 -2.27 25.44
N ILE A 97 -0.56 -1.26 26.12
CA ILE A 97 -0.80 0.08 25.59
C ILE A 97 -0.11 1.10 26.49
N GLU A 98 0.82 1.84 25.92
CA GLU A 98 1.56 2.93 26.57
C GLU A 98 0.84 4.27 26.35
N LEU A 99 0.66 5.05 27.40
CA LEU A 99 0.22 6.44 27.32
C LEU A 99 1.44 7.36 27.42
N GLU A 100 1.60 8.29 26.49
CA GLU A 100 2.66 9.29 26.54
C GLU A 100 2.62 10.09 27.84
N GLY A 101 3.79 10.34 28.43
CA GLY A 101 3.97 11.13 29.65
C GLY A 101 4.54 10.34 30.82
N ASN A 102 4.70 10.98 31.97
CA ASN A 102 5.26 10.43 33.18
C ASN A 102 4.17 10.05 34.19
N ALA A 103 4.49 9.13 35.09
CA ALA A 103 3.63 8.79 36.23
C ALA A 103 3.32 10.06 37.06
N GLY A 104 2.04 10.29 37.36
CA GLY A 104 1.58 11.49 38.07
C GLY A 104 1.19 12.67 37.17
N GLU A 105 1.56 12.67 35.88
CA GLU A 105 1.05 13.65 34.94
C GLU A 105 -0.41 13.34 34.57
N ALA A 106 -1.26 14.39 34.52
CA ALA A 106 -2.66 14.24 34.15
C ALA A 106 -2.77 13.71 32.71
N THR A 107 -3.66 12.74 32.50
CA THR A 107 -3.96 12.20 31.17
C THR A 107 -4.84 13.22 30.41
N ALA A 108 -4.41 13.64 29.22
CA ALA A 108 -5.13 14.58 28.40
C ALA A 108 -6.47 14.00 27.86
N ASP A 109 -7.43 14.87 27.61
CA ASP A 109 -8.76 14.48 27.12
C ASP A 109 -8.70 13.76 25.76
N ALA A 110 -7.87 14.25 24.84
CA ALA A 110 -7.63 13.62 23.54
C ALA A 110 -6.98 12.24 23.69
N GLN A 111 -6.05 12.08 24.64
CA GLN A 111 -5.37 10.82 24.95
C GLN A 111 -6.34 9.79 25.53
N TYR A 112 -7.20 10.18 26.48
CA TYR A 112 -8.26 9.32 26.99
C TYR A 112 -9.22 8.86 25.90
N SER A 113 -9.68 9.79 25.06
CA SER A 113 -10.61 9.47 23.98
C SER A 113 -10.01 8.51 22.96
N ALA A 114 -8.74 8.70 22.58
CA ALA A 114 -8.03 7.83 21.67
C ALA A 114 -7.73 6.45 22.29
N ALA A 115 -7.31 6.41 23.57
CA ALA A 115 -7.06 5.17 24.28
C ALA A 115 -8.36 4.34 24.46
N ALA A 116 -9.46 4.98 24.84
CA ALA A 116 -10.76 4.32 24.98
C ALA A 116 -11.24 3.71 23.65
N ALA A 117 -11.13 4.46 22.56
CA ALA A 117 -11.49 3.96 21.23
C ALA A 117 -10.57 2.81 20.77
N LEU A 118 -9.27 2.90 21.02
CA LEU A 118 -8.30 1.84 20.71
C LEU A 118 -8.60 0.56 21.51
N ILE A 119 -8.81 0.69 22.82
CA ILE A 119 -9.11 -0.45 23.70
C ILE A 119 -10.43 -1.10 23.28
N ALA A 120 -11.44 -0.31 22.92
CA ALA A 120 -12.71 -0.85 22.43
C ALA A 120 -12.53 -1.66 21.13
N GLU A 121 -11.68 -1.19 20.19
CA GLU A 121 -11.35 -1.96 18.97
C GLU A 121 -10.61 -3.26 19.29
N VAL A 122 -9.63 -3.24 20.20
CA VAL A 122 -8.88 -4.43 20.66
C VAL A 122 -9.81 -5.40 21.37
N ALA A 123 -10.63 -4.90 22.31
CA ALA A 123 -11.59 -5.68 23.06
C ALA A 123 -12.61 -6.39 22.16
N ALA A 124 -13.15 -5.68 21.18
CA ALA A 124 -14.07 -6.27 20.20
C ALA A 124 -13.40 -7.36 19.34
N ARG A 125 -12.13 -7.17 18.96
CA ARG A 125 -11.38 -8.12 18.13
C ARG A 125 -11.07 -9.42 18.86
N TRP A 126 -10.65 -9.32 20.12
CA TRP A 126 -10.21 -10.45 20.93
C TRP A 126 -11.28 -10.97 21.88
N GLN A 127 -12.49 -10.36 21.86
CA GLN A 127 -13.59 -10.69 22.78
C GLN A 127 -13.20 -10.50 24.26
N ILE A 128 -12.45 -9.43 24.52
CA ILE A 128 -12.02 -9.03 25.86
C ILE A 128 -13.13 -8.19 26.50
N GLY A 129 -13.38 -8.36 27.79
CA GLY A 129 -14.34 -7.57 28.55
C GLY A 129 -13.94 -6.08 28.60
N ALA A 130 -14.94 -5.18 28.57
CA ALA A 130 -14.73 -3.75 28.77
C ALA A 130 -14.99 -3.40 30.25
N ASP A 131 -14.25 -3.99 31.15
CA ASP A 131 -14.42 -3.90 32.60
C ASP A 131 -13.05 -3.84 33.32
N PRO A 132 -13.02 -3.55 34.62
CA PRO A 132 -11.76 -3.42 35.37
C PRO A 132 -10.91 -4.70 35.48
N ASP A 133 -11.47 -5.87 35.27
CA ASP A 133 -10.73 -7.13 35.32
C ASP A 133 -10.00 -7.41 34.00
N HIS A 134 -10.44 -6.79 32.87
CA HIS A 134 -9.88 -6.97 31.55
C HIS A 134 -9.13 -5.73 31.01
N VAL A 135 -9.35 -4.56 31.59
CA VAL A 135 -8.56 -3.34 31.32
C VAL A 135 -7.79 -3.01 32.60
N VAL A 136 -6.59 -3.51 32.69
CA VAL A 136 -5.77 -3.48 33.92
C VAL A 136 -4.65 -2.47 33.81
N VAL A 137 -4.08 -2.08 34.95
CA VAL A 137 -2.90 -1.22 35.01
C VAL A 137 -1.67 -2.05 35.37
N HIS A 138 -0.50 -1.59 34.94
CA HIS A 138 0.75 -2.34 35.15
C HIS A 138 1.04 -2.63 36.62
N ASP A 139 0.69 -1.72 37.54
CA ASP A 139 0.90 -1.89 38.97
C ASP A 139 0.14 -3.09 39.56
N GLU A 140 -1.01 -3.51 38.96
CA GLU A 140 -1.75 -4.69 39.34
C GLU A 140 -1.05 -6.00 38.97
N ILE A 141 -0.09 -5.97 38.02
CA ILE A 141 0.75 -7.13 37.66
C ILE A 141 2.06 -7.10 38.45
N ARG A 142 2.59 -5.91 38.65
CA ARG A 142 3.88 -5.70 39.32
C ARG A 142 3.76 -4.58 40.35
N ALA A 143 3.40 -4.93 41.55
CA ALA A 143 3.20 -4.01 42.65
C ALA A 143 4.41 -3.12 42.92
N GLY A 144 4.17 -1.85 43.22
CA GLY A 144 5.19 -0.84 43.51
C GLY A 144 5.83 -0.19 42.31
N ARG A 145 5.29 -0.37 41.09
CA ARG A 145 5.78 0.29 39.88
C ARG A 145 5.25 1.71 39.69
N ASN A 146 4.14 2.06 40.35
CA ASN A 146 3.42 3.32 40.15
C ASN A 146 3.19 3.61 38.64
N CYS A 147 2.68 2.61 37.90
CA CYS A 147 2.46 2.70 36.46
C CYS A 147 1.03 2.24 36.13
N PRO A 148 0.22 3.07 35.50
CA PRO A 148 0.49 4.38 34.89
C PRO A 148 0.53 5.57 35.87
N GLY A 149 0.35 5.36 37.17
CA GLY A 149 0.42 6.36 38.23
C GLY A 149 -0.86 7.17 38.42
N ASP A 150 -0.83 8.07 39.44
CA ASP A 150 -2.02 8.81 39.93
C ASP A 150 -2.63 9.78 38.90
N GLY A 151 -1.92 10.08 37.83
CA GLY A 151 -2.42 10.93 36.73
C GLY A 151 -3.33 10.21 35.73
N PHE A 152 -3.59 8.92 35.94
CA PHE A 152 -4.47 8.10 35.10
C PHE A 152 -5.65 7.57 35.91
N ASP A 153 -6.87 7.76 35.40
CA ASP A 153 -8.11 7.24 35.98
C ASP A 153 -8.72 6.18 35.04
N ARG A 154 -8.67 4.91 35.49
CA ARG A 154 -9.25 3.79 34.74
C ARG A 154 -10.77 3.89 34.61
N GLU A 155 -11.48 4.40 35.63
CA GLU A 155 -12.92 4.55 35.54
C GLU A 155 -13.30 5.58 34.49
N GLU A 156 -12.56 6.68 34.40
CA GLU A 156 -12.74 7.70 33.36
C GLU A 156 -12.47 7.12 31.96
N LEU A 157 -11.43 6.27 31.81
CA LEU A 157 -11.16 5.57 30.55
C LEU A 157 -12.33 4.65 30.17
N LEU A 158 -12.82 3.83 31.09
CA LEU A 158 -13.92 2.89 30.86
C LEU A 158 -15.24 3.61 30.54
N LYS A 159 -15.52 4.75 31.18
CA LYS A 159 -16.70 5.60 30.85
C LYS A 159 -16.66 6.14 29.43
N ARG A 160 -15.48 6.40 28.89
CA ARG A 160 -15.29 6.90 27.51
C ARG A 160 -15.24 5.79 26.47
N MET A 161 -15.08 4.56 26.89
CA MET A 161 -15.23 3.46 25.94
C MET A 161 -16.65 3.54 25.37
N PRO A 162 -16.80 3.51 24.02
CA PRO A 162 -18.13 3.41 23.44
C PRO A 162 -18.83 2.28 24.16
N ALA A 163 -20.00 2.56 24.76
CA ALA A 163 -20.81 1.55 25.42
C ALA A 163 -20.80 0.34 24.49
N ALA A 164 -20.33 -0.81 24.99
CA ALA A 164 -20.28 -2.02 24.17
C ALA A 164 -21.63 -2.05 23.49
N ALA A 165 -21.64 -1.79 22.18
CA ALA A 165 -22.88 -1.78 21.43
C ALA A 165 -23.51 -3.09 21.83
N ALA A 166 -24.62 -3.03 22.56
CA ALA A 166 -25.26 -4.15 23.23
C ALA A 166 -25.15 -5.28 22.24
N GLN A 167 -24.43 -6.37 22.62
CA GLN A 167 -24.01 -7.41 21.67
C GLN A 167 -25.08 -7.46 20.60
N PRO A 168 -24.84 -7.08 19.36
CA PRO A 168 -25.89 -7.17 18.38
C PRO A 168 -26.37 -8.59 18.55
N ALA A 169 -27.64 -8.78 18.87
CA ALA A 169 -28.28 -10.08 18.94
C ALA A 169 -27.72 -10.84 17.76
N PRO A 170 -27.11 -12.05 17.96
CA PRO A 170 -26.15 -12.65 17.05
C PRO A 170 -26.54 -12.24 15.64
N ALA A 171 -25.70 -11.40 15.04
CA ALA A 171 -26.05 -10.75 13.76
C ALA A 171 -26.48 -11.90 12.89
N PRO A 172 -27.62 -11.85 12.19
CA PRO A 172 -28.11 -12.97 11.42
C PRO A 172 -26.89 -13.50 10.69
N GLU A 173 -26.50 -14.76 11.04
CA GLU A 173 -25.21 -15.36 10.67
C GLU A 173 -24.90 -14.92 9.26
N LEU A 174 -23.95 -14.00 9.08
CA LEU A 174 -23.62 -13.47 7.75
C LEU A 174 -23.10 -14.69 7.01
N GLU A 175 -23.92 -15.20 6.10
CA GLU A 175 -23.59 -16.29 5.21
C GLU A 175 -22.31 -15.91 4.49
N ARG A 176 -21.17 -16.34 5.04
CA ARG A 176 -19.88 -16.02 4.46
C ARG A 176 -19.57 -17.07 3.42
N GLN A 177 -19.34 -16.62 2.21
CA GLN A 177 -18.87 -17.50 1.14
C GLN A 177 -17.36 -17.66 1.22
N ILE A 178 -16.91 -18.92 1.32
CA ILE A 178 -15.50 -19.30 1.37
C ILE A 178 -15.16 -20.10 0.13
N GLN A 179 -14.14 -19.68 -0.58
CA GLN A 179 -13.65 -20.37 -1.77
C GLN A 179 -12.79 -21.58 -1.35
N ILE A 180 -13.09 -22.74 -1.90
CA ILE A 180 -12.32 -23.97 -1.72
C ILE A 180 -11.19 -24.00 -2.77
N LEU A 181 -9.94 -23.98 -2.33
CA LEU A 181 -8.77 -24.00 -3.22
C LEU A 181 -8.32 -25.40 -3.57
N ARG A 182 -8.60 -26.37 -2.70
CA ARG A 182 -8.29 -27.80 -2.88
C ARG A 182 -9.45 -28.63 -2.34
N ASN A 183 -9.73 -29.79 -2.95
CA ASN A 183 -10.79 -30.67 -2.47
C ASN A 183 -10.73 -30.78 -0.93
N SER A 184 -11.84 -30.47 -0.29
CA SER A 184 -11.96 -30.41 1.15
C SER A 184 -12.99 -31.41 1.65
N ASN A 185 -12.60 -32.29 2.57
CA ASN A 185 -13.51 -33.24 3.19
C ASN A 185 -14.40 -32.50 4.19
N VAL A 186 -15.71 -32.50 3.95
CA VAL A 186 -16.72 -32.02 4.89
C VAL A 186 -17.09 -33.16 5.83
N ARG A 187 -16.99 -32.91 7.14
CA ARG A 187 -17.04 -33.95 8.19
C ARG A 187 -18.18 -33.71 9.15
N GLU A 188 -18.80 -34.79 9.56
CA GLU A 188 -20.00 -34.78 10.39
C GLU A 188 -19.72 -34.28 11.80
N GLY A 189 -20.38 -33.20 12.19
CA GLY A 189 -20.56 -32.75 13.57
C GLY A 189 -19.30 -32.42 14.40
N ALA A 190 -18.10 -32.69 13.87
CA ALA A 190 -16.85 -32.43 14.61
C ALA A 190 -15.72 -31.92 13.70
N PRO A 191 -14.93 -30.92 14.16
CA PRO A 191 -13.78 -30.36 13.44
C PRO A 191 -12.53 -31.27 13.61
N SER A 192 -12.61 -32.51 13.11
CA SER A 192 -11.57 -33.53 13.27
C SER A 192 -11.42 -34.40 12.01
N THR A 193 -10.19 -34.80 11.72
CA THR A 193 -9.86 -35.72 10.61
C THR A 193 -10.39 -37.14 10.84
N SER A 194 -10.70 -37.52 12.07
CA SER A 194 -11.31 -38.80 12.43
C SER A 194 -12.84 -38.82 12.25
N ALA A 195 -13.48 -37.65 12.13
CA ALA A 195 -14.93 -37.56 11.93
C ALA A 195 -15.31 -38.09 10.53
N ARG A 196 -16.51 -38.68 10.42
CA ARG A 196 -17.02 -39.26 9.18
C ARG A 196 -17.11 -38.20 8.08
N ILE A 197 -16.60 -38.51 6.89
CA ILE A 197 -16.76 -37.64 5.72
C ILE A 197 -18.18 -37.78 5.19
N VAL A 198 -18.92 -36.68 5.14
CA VAL A 198 -20.31 -36.64 4.61
C VAL A 198 -20.32 -36.28 3.13
N ARG A 199 -19.37 -35.45 2.70
CA ARG A 199 -19.15 -35.06 1.29
C ARG A 199 -17.76 -34.48 1.09
N VAL A 200 -17.38 -34.27 -0.15
CA VAL A 200 -16.19 -33.51 -0.54
C VAL A 200 -16.63 -32.22 -1.19
N ALA A 201 -16.14 -31.08 -0.69
CA ALA A 201 -16.24 -29.79 -1.34
C ALA A 201 -15.15 -29.72 -2.42
N PRO A 202 -15.52 -29.57 -3.71
CA PRO A 202 -14.56 -29.61 -4.81
C PRO A 202 -13.65 -28.39 -4.81
N ALA A 203 -12.41 -28.54 -5.31
CA ALA A 203 -11.54 -27.41 -5.60
C ALA A 203 -12.24 -26.42 -6.55
N ASN A 204 -12.01 -25.13 -6.33
CA ASN A 204 -12.60 -24.01 -7.05
C ASN A 204 -14.14 -23.83 -6.86
N SER A 205 -14.75 -24.58 -5.94
CA SER A 205 -16.12 -24.33 -5.51
C SER A 205 -16.16 -23.27 -4.41
N THR A 206 -17.37 -22.76 -4.13
CA THR A 206 -17.64 -21.85 -3.02
C THR A 206 -18.55 -22.56 -2.01
N GLU A 207 -18.22 -22.49 -0.74
CA GLU A 207 -19.01 -23.01 0.37
C GLU A 207 -19.57 -21.85 1.20
N THR A 208 -20.87 -21.92 1.53
CA THR A 208 -21.48 -20.99 2.47
C THR A 208 -21.29 -21.53 3.89
N VAL A 209 -20.65 -20.74 4.74
CA VAL A 209 -20.34 -21.14 6.11
C VAL A 209 -21.12 -20.34 7.13
N ALA A 210 -21.56 -21.00 8.20
CA ALA A 210 -22.25 -20.43 9.34
C ALA A 210 -21.27 -19.91 10.42
N GLY A 211 -19.98 -20.24 10.31
CA GLY A 211 -18.97 -19.84 11.29
C GLY A 211 -17.69 -20.65 11.17
N PHE A 212 -16.83 -20.55 12.16
CA PHE A 212 -15.60 -21.34 12.28
C PHE A 212 -15.27 -21.64 13.73
N THR A 213 -14.32 -22.55 13.95
CA THR A 213 -13.70 -22.81 15.25
C THR A 213 -12.18 -22.90 15.10
N ASP A 214 -11.45 -22.47 16.09
CA ASP A 214 -10.00 -22.63 16.25
C ASP A 214 -9.61 -23.79 17.16
N GLN A 215 -10.63 -24.44 17.76
CA GLN A 215 -10.51 -25.60 18.65
C GLN A 215 -10.58 -26.94 17.91
N GLY A 216 -10.46 -26.93 16.57
CA GLY A 216 -10.46 -28.15 15.78
C GLY A 216 -9.13 -28.90 15.83
N GLU A 217 -9.14 -30.15 15.35
CA GLU A 217 -7.92 -30.94 15.22
C GLU A 217 -6.89 -30.20 14.36
N ARG A 218 -5.65 -30.14 14.88
CA ARG A 218 -4.56 -29.45 14.17
C ARG A 218 -4.06 -30.29 12.99
N VAL A 219 -4.32 -29.80 11.78
CA VAL A 219 -3.88 -30.41 10.53
C VAL A 219 -2.80 -29.51 9.91
N GLN A 220 -1.62 -30.04 9.65
CA GLN A 220 -0.47 -29.29 9.11
C GLN A 220 -0.17 -27.97 9.87
N GLY A 221 -0.34 -27.99 11.19
CA GLY A 221 -0.10 -26.83 12.05
C GLY A 221 -1.28 -25.86 12.20
N ASN A 222 -2.38 -26.05 11.47
CA ASN A 222 -3.56 -25.20 11.49
C ASN A 222 -4.74 -25.89 12.16
N SER A 223 -5.32 -25.30 13.22
CA SER A 223 -6.47 -25.82 13.97
C SER A 223 -7.82 -25.21 13.56
N TYR A 224 -7.84 -24.30 12.56
CA TYR A 224 -9.07 -23.67 12.11
C TYR A 224 -9.90 -24.57 11.22
N TRP A 225 -11.22 -24.65 11.53
CA TRP A 225 -12.22 -25.39 10.76
C TRP A 225 -13.46 -24.52 10.55
N TYR A 226 -13.94 -24.48 9.34
CA TYR A 226 -15.21 -23.83 9.01
C TYR A 226 -16.38 -24.74 9.34
N ARG A 227 -17.45 -24.14 9.86
CA ARG A 227 -18.72 -24.79 10.10
C ARG A 227 -19.69 -24.44 8.98
N THR A 228 -20.24 -25.43 8.31
CA THR A 228 -21.30 -25.29 7.31
C THR A 228 -22.65 -25.02 7.98
N GLN A 229 -23.66 -24.59 7.21
CA GLN A 229 -24.99 -24.30 7.72
C GLN A 229 -25.68 -25.55 8.33
N ASP A 230 -25.39 -26.72 7.80
CA ASP A 230 -25.87 -28.01 8.28
C ASP A 230 -25.06 -28.58 9.47
N GLY A 231 -24.17 -27.77 10.08
CA GLY A 231 -23.43 -28.12 11.28
C GLY A 231 -22.22 -29.02 11.08
N ASN A 232 -21.82 -29.31 9.86
CA ASN A 232 -20.64 -30.07 9.52
C ASN A 232 -19.39 -29.19 9.45
N TYR A 233 -18.20 -29.78 9.39
CA TYR A 233 -16.95 -29.03 9.41
C TYR A 233 -16.03 -29.41 8.27
N PHE A 234 -15.28 -28.42 7.76
CA PHE A 234 -14.16 -28.67 6.87
C PHE A 234 -12.97 -27.82 7.25
N TRP A 235 -11.78 -28.38 7.02
CA TRP A 235 -10.55 -27.74 7.44
C TRP A 235 -10.24 -26.47 6.64
N ALA A 236 -9.96 -25.37 7.35
CA ALA A 236 -9.72 -24.05 6.75
C ALA A 236 -8.46 -24.00 5.85
N GLY A 237 -7.47 -24.88 6.08
CA GLY A 237 -6.24 -24.93 5.27
C GLY A 237 -6.43 -25.35 3.81
N THR A 238 -7.66 -25.75 3.41
CA THR A 238 -8.01 -26.02 2.00
C THR A 238 -8.67 -24.83 1.29
N THR A 239 -8.77 -23.68 1.94
CA THR A 239 -9.56 -22.54 1.51
C THR A 239 -8.71 -21.31 1.21
N ASN A 240 -9.32 -20.28 0.62
CA ASN A 240 -8.74 -18.95 0.44
C ASN A 240 -8.61 -18.15 1.75
N SER A 241 -9.14 -18.67 2.88
CA SER A 241 -9.06 -18.07 4.20
C SER A 241 -8.66 -19.15 5.23
N PRO A 242 -7.39 -19.58 5.24
CA PRO A 242 -6.94 -20.67 6.12
C PRO A 242 -6.87 -20.26 7.59
N ASN A 243 -6.94 -18.98 7.90
CA ASN A 243 -7.02 -18.42 9.24
C ASN A 243 -8.17 -17.40 9.34
N PRO A 244 -9.38 -17.82 9.77
CA PRO A 244 -10.55 -16.96 9.82
C PRO A 244 -10.49 -15.81 10.84
N ILE A 245 -9.60 -15.90 11.84
CA ILE A 245 -9.41 -14.86 12.87
C ILE A 245 -8.48 -13.75 12.38
N GLN A 246 -7.57 -14.01 11.45
CA GLN A 246 -6.90 -12.90 10.81
C GLN A 246 -8.00 -11.98 10.25
N PRO A 247 -8.02 -10.68 10.62
CA PRO A 247 -8.80 -9.74 9.84
C PRO A 247 -8.42 -10.10 8.42
N GLN A 248 -9.42 -10.34 7.55
CA GLN A 248 -9.12 -10.30 6.13
C GLN A 248 -8.28 -9.03 6.02
N GLN A 249 -6.98 -9.18 5.71
CA GLN A 249 -6.27 -8.04 5.12
C GLN A 249 -7.29 -7.47 4.18
N PRO A 250 -7.64 -6.16 4.26
CA PRO A 250 -8.63 -5.61 3.36
C PRO A 250 -8.26 -6.27 2.06
N GLN A 251 -9.13 -7.15 1.56
CA GLN A 251 -8.82 -7.83 0.30
C GLN A 251 -8.41 -6.68 -0.56
N PRO A 252 -7.21 -6.67 -1.16
CA PRO A 252 -6.83 -5.54 -1.98
C PRO A 252 -8.09 -5.31 -2.76
N VAL A 253 -8.74 -4.16 -2.50
CA VAL A 253 -10.09 -3.86 -3.04
C VAL A 253 -9.95 -4.32 -4.44
N PRO A 254 -10.71 -5.33 -4.95
CA PRO A 254 -10.37 -5.96 -6.21
C PRO A 254 -10.17 -4.78 -7.12
N LEU A 255 -8.91 -4.54 -7.52
CA LEU A 255 -8.59 -3.34 -8.30
C LEU A 255 -9.62 -3.43 -9.39
N PRO A 256 -10.61 -2.53 -9.48
CA PRO A 256 -11.83 -2.76 -10.21
C PRO A 256 -11.40 -3.30 -11.53
N ALA A 257 -11.87 -4.50 -11.89
CA ALA A 257 -11.41 -5.20 -13.09
C ALA A 257 -11.45 -4.12 -14.16
N ALA A 258 -10.29 -3.73 -14.68
CA ALA A 258 -10.20 -2.53 -15.49
C ALA A 258 -11.33 -2.64 -16.49
N ALA A 259 -12.34 -1.81 -16.34
CA ALA A 259 -13.44 -1.79 -17.28
C ALA A 259 -12.73 -1.54 -18.60
N VAL A 260 -12.70 -2.57 -19.44
CA VAL A 260 -12.23 -2.39 -20.80
C VAL A 260 -13.11 -1.26 -21.31
N PRO A 261 -12.56 -0.12 -21.71
CA PRO A 261 -13.38 0.99 -22.20
C PRO A 261 -14.34 0.40 -23.20
N ALA A 262 -15.63 0.70 -23.04
CA ALA A 262 -16.62 0.25 -24.01
C ALA A 262 -16.12 0.68 -25.39
N PRO A 263 -16.15 -0.17 -26.43
CA PRO A 263 -15.47 0.09 -27.71
C PRO A 263 -16.03 1.27 -28.53
N ASN A 264 -16.91 2.10 -27.96
CA ASN A 264 -17.73 3.07 -28.70
C ASN A 264 -17.50 4.55 -28.41
N ALA A 265 -16.55 4.95 -27.53
CA ALA A 265 -16.13 6.35 -27.46
C ALA A 265 -14.69 6.48 -27.97
N PRO A 266 -14.37 7.47 -28.82
CA PRO A 266 -12.98 7.72 -29.20
C PRO A 266 -12.17 8.01 -27.93
N ALA A 267 -11.03 7.32 -27.77
CA ALA A 267 -10.13 7.55 -26.65
C ALA A 267 -9.70 9.02 -26.67
N GLN A 268 -9.78 9.70 -25.54
CA GLN A 268 -9.39 11.09 -25.36
C GLN A 268 -8.23 11.18 -24.36
N CYS A 269 -7.24 12.02 -24.64
CA CYS A 269 -6.12 12.26 -23.73
C CYS A 269 -6.13 13.66 -23.08
N GLY A 270 -7.16 14.46 -23.36
CA GLY A 270 -7.30 15.83 -22.88
C GLY A 270 -6.39 16.84 -23.62
N ILE A 271 -5.75 16.41 -24.70
CA ILE A 271 -4.94 17.28 -25.59
C ILE A 271 -5.76 17.57 -26.83
N ALA A 272 -6.30 18.78 -26.91
CA ALA A 272 -7.34 19.15 -27.89
C ALA A 272 -7.00 18.75 -29.33
N ARG A 273 -5.76 18.96 -29.77
CA ARG A 273 -5.33 18.67 -31.15
C ARG A 273 -5.28 17.15 -31.42
N ILE A 274 -4.82 16.37 -30.47
CA ILE A 274 -4.78 14.90 -30.55
C ILE A 274 -6.22 14.34 -30.53
N ASP A 275 -7.04 14.82 -29.60
CA ASP A 275 -8.42 14.37 -29.45
C ASP A 275 -9.27 14.72 -30.69
N GLN A 276 -9.03 15.89 -31.31
CA GLN A 276 -9.66 16.30 -32.56
C GLN A 276 -9.33 15.35 -33.72
N LEU A 277 -8.05 14.94 -33.86
CA LEU A 277 -7.63 13.98 -34.88
C LEU A 277 -8.26 12.61 -34.67
N LEU A 278 -8.38 12.15 -33.42
CA LEU A 278 -8.96 10.83 -33.09
C LEU A 278 -10.49 10.79 -33.22
N ALA A 279 -11.15 11.95 -33.04
CA ALA A 279 -12.62 12.03 -33.03
C ALA A 279 -13.25 11.88 -34.40
N GLY A 280 -12.56 12.16 -35.52
CA GLY A 280 -13.20 12.16 -36.83
C GLY A 280 -12.29 11.91 -38.02
N ASP A 281 -12.84 11.21 -39.02
CA ASP A 281 -12.29 11.14 -40.35
C ASP A 281 -12.57 12.49 -41.07
N GLY A 282 -11.56 13.27 -41.37
CA GLY A 282 -11.67 14.59 -42.01
C GLY A 282 -11.11 15.74 -41.17
N ALA A 283 -10.58 15.49 -39.97
CA ALA A 283 -9.78 16.48 -39.28
C ALA A 283 -8.52 16.80 -40.09
N ALA A 284 -8.18 18.09 -40.24
CA ALA A 284 -6.96 18.50 -40.93
C ALA A 284 -5.73 17.87 -40.26
N PRO A 285 -4.75 17.40 -41.02
CA PRO A 285 -3.51 16.90 -40.47
C PRO A 285 -2.84 17.94 -39.56
N PHE A 286 -2.11 17.48 -38.57
CA PHE A 286 -1.33 18.32 -37.67
C PHE A 286 0.08 18.47 -38.25
N GLU A 287 0.44 19.69 -38.61
CA GLU A 287 1.81 20.00 -39.06
C GLU A 287 2.73 20.10 -37.82
N PRO A 288 3.87 19.37 -37.77
CA PRO A 288 4.79 19.46 -36.64
C PRO A 288 5.39 20.86 -36.42
N THR A 289 5.27 21.74 -37.41
CA THR A 289 5.65 23.16 -37.33
C THR A 289 4.62 24.03 -36.61
N GLU A 290 3.39 23.54 -36.43
CA GLU A 290 2.41 24.17 -35.55
C GLU A 290 2.99 24.24 -34.12
N ASN A 291 2.87 25.40 -33.49
CA ASN A 291 3.35 25.61 -32.15
C ASN A 291 2.30 25.11 -31.12
N ASP A 292 2.16 23.79 -31.03
CA ASP A 292 1.32 23.10 -30.04
C ASP A 292 2.17 22.15 -29.17
N PRO A 293 2.86 22.67 -28.13
CA PRO A 293 3.75 21.88 -27.33
C PRO A 293 3.08 20.66 -26.64
N PRO A 294 1.82 20.71 -26.16
CA PRO A 294 1.13 19.53 -25.64
C PRO A 294 0.98 18.41 -26.69
N ALA A 295 0.57 18.74 -27.91
CA ALA A 295 0.40 17.74 -28.96
C ALA A 295 1.74 17.13 -29.40
N ILE A 296 2.77 17.96 -29.59
CA ILE A 296 4.12 17.49 -29.92
C ILE A 296 4.69 16.62 -28.80
N GLY A 297 4.51 17.02 -27.55
CA GLY A 297 4.92 16.23 -26.39
C GLY A 297 4.25 14.85 -26.35
N ALA A 298 2.95 14.77 -26.59
CA ALA A 298 2.23 13.50 -26.69
C ALA A 298 2.78 12.59 -27.79
N LEU A 299 3.12 13.16 -28.95
CA LEU A 299 3.75 12.39 -30.02
C LEU A 299 5.13 11.88 -29.64
N GLN A 300 5.95 12.70 -28.98
CA GLN A 300 7.27 12.30 -28.47
C GLN A 300 7.15 11.15 -27.49
N ASP A 301 6.16 11.20 -26.59
CA ASP A 301 5.88 10.16 -25.61
C ASP A 301 5.44 8.84 -26.27
N LEU A 302 4.48 8.89 -27.19
CA LEU A 302 4.01 7.72 -27.92
C LEU A 302 5.14 7.09 -28.76
N LEU A 303 5.90 7.89 -29.50
CA LEU A 303 7.06 7.43 -30.26
C LEU A 303 8.12 6.80 -29.36
N THR A 304 8.39 7.40 -28.20
CA THR A 304 9.32 6.82 -27.21
C THR A 304 8.84 5.46 -26.76
N GLY A 305 7.54 5.32 -26.43
CA GLY A 305 6.92 4.04 -26.06
C GLY A 305 7.02 2.98 -27.15
N LEU A 306 7.00 3.39 -28.41
CA LEU A 306 7.20 2.53 -29.58
C LEU A 306 8.67 2.17 -29.84
N GLY A 307 9.61 2.69 -29.05
CA GLY A 307 11.04 2.35 -29.12
C GLY A 307 11.91 3.35 -29.88
N PHE A 308 11.38 4.50 -30.28
CA PHE A 308 12.19 5.57 -30.92
C PHE A 308 13.01 6.30 -29.84
N ALA A 309 14.31 6.02 -29.80
CA ALA A 309 15.20 6.50 -28.75
C ALA A 309 15.62 7.98 -28.92
N GLY A 310 15.98 8.61 -27.81
CA GLY A 310 16.60 9.92 -27.75
C GLY A 310 15.66 11.10 -28.02
N LEU A 311 14.35 10.87 -27.96
CA LEU A 311 13.34 11.92 -27.99
C LEU A 311 13.30 12.67 -26.66
N PRO A 312 12.90 13.96 -26.67
CA PRO A 312 12.68 14.71 -25.43
C PRO A 312 11.61 14.04 -24.55
N THR A 313 11.81 14.10 -23.24
CA THR A 313 10.84 13.68 -22.23
C THR A 313 10.28 14.90 -21.50
N VAL A 314 9.24 14.73 -20.71
CA VAL A 314 8.61 15.80 -19.89
C VAL A 314 9.61 16.54 -18.98
N LEU A 315 10.77 15.95 -18.69
CA LEU A 315 11.86 16.58 -17.92
C LEU A 315 12.80 17.42 -18.76
N SER A 316 12.65 17.39 -20.09
CA SER A 316 13.52 18.13 -21.02
C SER A 316 12.97 19.52 -21.29
N SER A 317 13.84 20.53 -21.32
CA SER A 317 13.48 21.91 -21.71
C SER A 317 12.97 22.04 -23.15
N VAL A 318 13.23 21.05 -24.00
CA VAL A 318 12.76 20.98 -25.39
C VAL A 318 11.63 19.97 -25.61
N TYR A 319 11.02 19.49 -24.53
CA TYR A 319 9.79 18.69 -24.61
C TYR A 319 8.66 19.54 -25.22
N GLY A 320 7.89 18.94 -26.11
CA GLY A 320 6.86 19.67 -26.86
C GLY A 320 7.40 20.56 -28.01
N VAL A 321 8.70 20.45 -28.34
CA VAL A 321 9.30 21.13 -29.49
C VAL A 321 9.63 20.10 -30.56
N CYS A 322 9.13 20.32 -31.78
CA CYS A 322 9.44 19.45 -32.91
C CYS A 322 10.83 19.76 -33.50
N GLY A 323 11.82 19.06 -32.97
CA GLY A 323 13.19 19.12 -33.46
C GLY A 323 13.53 18.00 -34.46
N PRO A 324 14.77 17.97 -34.97
CA PRO A 324 15.20 16.99 -35.98
C PRO A 324 14.99 15.53 -35.58
N LYS A 325 15.16 15.20 -34.28
CA LYS A 325 14.93 13.84 -33.77
C LYS A 325 13.46 13.44 -33.80
N THR A 326 12.57 14.37 -33.48
CA THR A 326 11.12 14.14 -33.53
C THR A 326 10.67 13.94 -34.98
N THR A 327 11.12 14.80 -35.90
CA THR A 327 10.82 14.67 -37.33
C THR A 327 11.35 13.35 -37.91
N ALA A 328 12.57 12.95 -37.56
CA ALA A 328 13.15 11.68 -38.02
C ALA A 328 12.36 10.48 -37.48
N ALA A 329 11.89 10.51 -36.19
CA ALA A 329 11.08 9.46 -35.63
C ALA A 329 9.69 9.33 -36.28
N ILE A 330 9.04 10.46 -36.61
CA ILE A 330 7.78 10.49 -37.39
C ILE A 330 7.99 9.82 -38.76
N ALA A 331 9.02 10.20 -39.51
CA ALA A 331 9.32 9.62 -40.80
C ALA A 331 9.62 8.11 -40.72
N ALA A 332 10.42 7.71 -39.75
CA ALA A 332 10.73 6.29 -39.50
C ALA A 332 9.49 5.47 -39.11
N PHE A 333 8.61 6.00 -38.24
CA PHE A 333 7.36 5.35 -37.90
C PHE A 333 6.45 5.18 -39.12
N ARG A 334 6.29 6.23 -39.95
CA ARG A 334 5.51 6.14 -41.20
C ARG A 334 6.05 5.04 -42.11
N GLN A 335 7.37 5.00 -42.31
CA GLN A 335 8.02 3.94 -43.09
C GLN A 335 7.75 2.54 -42.53
N GLN A 336 7.90 2.33 -41.21
CA GLN A 336 7.63 1.06 -40.56
C GLN A 336 6.18 0.59 -40.69
N GLN A 337 5.25 1.56 -40.74
CA GLN A 337 3.81 1.28 -40.85
C GLN A 337 3.28 1.29 -42.29
N SER A 338 4.18 1.40 -43.28
CA SER A 338 3.85 1.49 -44.72
C SER A 338 2.82 2.61 -45.01
N LEU A 339 3.02 3.76 -44.35
CA LEU A 339 2.27 4.98 -44.60
C LEU A 339 2.97 5.85 -45.63
N GLU A 340 2.19 6.65 -46.40
CA GLU A 340 2.75 7.60 -47.34
C GLU A 340 3.72 8.57 -46.64
N PRO A 341 4.85 8.90 -47.23
CA PRO A 341 5.79 9.87 -46.69
C PRO A 341 5.12 11.25 -46.54
N SER A 342 5.08 11.75 -45.30
CA SER A 342 4.61 13.09 -44.94
C SER A 342 5.25 13.53 -43.64
N PRO A 343 5.55 14.81 -43.43
CA PRO A 343 5.92 15.32 -42.12
C PRO A 343 4.71 15.39 -41.16
N ASP A 344 3.49 15.42 -41.71
CA ASP A 344 2.27 15.72 -40.97
C ASP A 344 1.76 14.50 -40.16
N ILE A 345 1.06 14.80 -39.12
CA ILE A 345 0.38 13.83 -38.28
C ILE A 345 -1.10 13.80 -38.66
N ASP A 346 -1.50 12.75 -39.33
CA ASP A 346 -2.89 12.53 -39.70
C ASP A 346 -3.54 11.50 -38.76
N THR A 347 -4.88 11.40 -38.83
CA THR A 347 -5.69 10.43 -38.07
C THR A 347 -5.22 9.00 -38.28
N GLY A 348 -4.83 8.62 -39.51
CA GLY A 348 -4.38 7.25 -39.82
C GLY A 348 -3.07 6.91 -39.10
N MET A 349 -2.10 7.82 -39.13
CA MET A 349 -0.84 7.68 -38.41
C MET A 349 -1.07 7.56 -36.89
N LEU A 350 -1.86 8.47 -36.32
CA LEU A 350 -2.11 8.51 -34.88
C LEU A 350 -2.83 7.25 -34.41
N ARG A 351 -3.84 6.76 -35.13
CA ARG A 351 -4.51 5.49 -34.82
C ARG A 351 -3.54 4.30 -34.86
N LYS A 352 -2.62 4.27 -35.83
CA LYS A 352 -1.58 3.22 -35.89
C LYS A 352 -0.59 3.33 -34.75
N MET A 353 -0.22 4.55 -34.31
CA MET A 353 0.64 4.73 -33.14
C MET A 353 0.01 4.20 -31.86
N VAL A 354 -1.28 4.47 -31.65
CA VAL A 354 -2.03 4.00 -30.48
C VAL A 354 -2.22 2.48 -30.50
N ALA A 355 -2.43 1.88 -31.68
CA ALA A 355 -2.64 0.44 -31.85
C ALA A 355 -1.36 -0.39 -31.88
N ALA A 356 -0.21 0.23 -32.15
CA ALA A 356 1.06 -0.49 -32.27
C ALA A 356 1.57 -1.00 -30.91
N PRO A 357 2.14 -2.22 -30.86
CA PRO A 357 2.69 -2.76 -29.62
C PRO A 357 3.89 -1.92 -29.16
N ALA A 358 3.82 -1.43 -27.92
CA ALA A 358 4.91 -0.68 -27.32
C ALA A 358 6.09 -1.61 -26.97
N THR A 359 7.30 -1.18 -27.30
CA THR A 359 8.54 -1.90 -27.02
C THR A 359 9.32 -1.32 -25.82
N ASP A 360 9.07 -0.05 -25.46
CA ASP A 360 9.58 0.63 -24.26
C ASP A 360 8.43 1.45 -23.62
N PRO A 361 7.34 0.79 -23.16
CA PRO A 361 6.15 1.47 -22.66
C PRO A 361 6.47 2.33 -21.45
N ARG A 362 5.96 3.58 -21.47
CA ARG A 362 6.16 4.58 -20.40
C ARG A 362 4.85 5.24 -20.01
N ALA A 363 4.72 5.54 -18.73
CA ALA A 363 3.53 6.17 -18.16
C ALA A 363 3.51 7.69 -18.45
N SER A 364 3.32 8.05 -19.71
CA SER A 364 2.99 9.41 -20.09
C SER A 364 1.48 9.61 -20.12
N THR A 365 1.01 10.87 -20.00
CA THR A 365 -0.43 11.18 -20.03
C THR A 365 -1.10 10.63 -21.29
N ALA A 366 -0.47 10.81 -22.46
CA ALA A 366 -0.99 10.30 -23.73
C ALA A 366 -1.06 8.76 -23.75
N TYR A 367 0.00 8.08 -23.31
CA TYR A 367 0.02 6.61 -23.27
C TYR A 367 -1.02 6.04 -22.31
N LEU A 368 -1.12 6.61 -21.10
CA LEU A 368 -2.08 6.19 -20.09
C LEU A 368 -3.52 6.32 -20.60
N ALA A 369 -3.83 7.42 -21.30
CA ALA A 369 -5.17 7.66 -21.82
C ALA A 369 -5.48 6.87 -23.09
N LEU A 370 -4.63 6.98 -24.10
CA LEU A 370 -4.93 6.48 -25.45
C LEU A 370 -4.67 4.97 -25.58
N VAL A 371 -3.66 4.44 -24.89
CA VAL A 371 -3.27 3.03 -24.99
C VAL A 371 -3.85 2.20 -23.84
N LEU A 372 -3.83 2.70 -22.62
CA LEU A 372 -4.28 1.95 -21.45
C LEU A 372 -5.72 2.29 -21.01
N GLY A 373 -6.34 3.35 -21.56
CA GLY A 373 -7.73 3.70 -21.34
C GLY A 373 -8.01 4.41 -20.00
N PHE A 374 -7.00 5.03 -19.37
CA PHE A 374 -7.22 5.84 -18.17
C PHE A 374 -7.66 7.25 -18.56
N PRO A 375 -8.77 7.78 -18.01
CA PRO A 375 -9.23 9.11 -18.33
C PRO A 375 -8.20 10.18 -17.93
N PRO A 376 -8.00 11.25 -18.73
CA PRO A 376 -7.07 12.30 -18.41
C PRO A 376 -7.56 13.07 -17.16
N ALA A 377 -6.78 13.00 -16.08
CA ALA A 377 -7.09 13.65 -14.80
C ALA A 377 -5.80 14.17 -14.14
N GLY A 378 -5.93 15.05 -13.15
CA GLY A 378 -4.77 15.61 -12.44
C GLY A 378 -3.88 14.52 -11.83
N MET A 379 -4.47 13.53 -11.17
CA MET A 379 -3.72 12.42 -10.56
C MET A 379 -2.93 11.60 -11.60
N GLN A 380 -3.45 11.44 -12.80
CA GLN A 380 -2.75 10.78 -13.90
C GLN A 380 -1.53 11.60 -14.38
N ARG A 381 -1.65 12.94 -14.48
CA ARG A 381 -0.52 13.83 -14.80
C ARG A 381 0.55 13.79 -13.70
N ILE A 382 0.12 13.77 -12.44
CA ILE A 382 1.01 13.60 -11.28
C ILE A 382 1.75 12.26 -11.37
N LEU A 383 1.05 11.14 -11.60
CA LEU A 383 1.67 9.84 -11.78
C LEU A 383 2.68 9.83 -12.93
N SER A 384 2.34 10.44 -14.05
CA SER A 384 3.25 10.55 -15.20
C SER A 384 4.56 11.24 -14.79
N LEU A 385 4.50 12.36 -14.06
CA LEU A 385 5.69 13.10 -13.62
C LEU A 385 6.49 12.33 -12.56
N VAL A 386 5.85 11.80 -11.52
CA VAL A 386 6.52 11.02 -10.46
C VAL A 386 7.22 9.80 -11.05
N SER A 387 6.56 9.05 -11.93
CA SER A 387 7.15 7.86 -12.56
C SER A 387 8.39 8.20 -13.41
N GLN A 388 8.44 9.37 -14.05
CA GLN A 388 9.63 9.85 -14.75
C GLN A 388 10.82 10.03 -13.80
N MET A 389 10.58 10.47 -12.57
CA MET A 389 11.62 10.63 -11.55
C MET A 389 12.10 9.30 -10.97
N GLU A 390 11.23 8.28 -10.88
CA GLU A 390 11.56 6.99 -10.26
C GLU A 390 12.27 6.03 -11.22
N GLY A 391 11.84 5.96 -12.46
CA GLY A 391 12.34 4.98 -13.40
C GLY A 391 12.24 5.40 -14.86
N ALA A 392 12.36 6.71 -15.14
CA ALA A 392 12.16 7.29 -16.48
C ALA A 392 10.78 6.94 -17.07
N GLY A 393 9.76 6.81 -16.23
CA GLY A 393 8.39 6.47 -16.59
C GLY A 393 8.18 5.03 -17.06
N LYS A 394 9.18 4.18 -16.99
CA LYS A 394 9.14 2.83 -17.56
C LYS A 394 8.35 1.86 -16.68
N PHE A 395 7.41 1.13 -17.29
CA PHE A 395 6.77 -0.01 -16.65
C PHE A 395 7.77 -1.14 -16.31
N ALA A 396 8.87 -1.21 -17.05
CA ALA A 396 9.95 -2.19 -16.86
C ALA A 396 11.10 -1.71 -15.98
N ALA A 397 10.95 -0.57 -15.29
CA ALA A 397 12.00 -0.07 -14.41
C ALA A 397 12.34 -1.08 -13.32
N LEU A 398 13.64 -1.39 -13.17
CA LEU A 398 14.15 -2.35 -12.19
C LEU A 398 15.31 -1.73 -11.42
N ASN A 399 15.20 -1.68 -10.09
CA ASN A 399 16.34 -1.50 -9.21
C ASN A 399 16.74 -2.86 -8.64
N ARG A 400 18.00 -3.24 -8.87
CA ARG A 400 18.52 -4.57 -8.55
C ARG A 400 19.31 -4.54 -7.24
N ASN A 401 18.60 -4.25 -6.14
CA ASN A 401 19.13 -4.28 -4.78
C ASN A 401 20.20 -3.22 -4.45
N THR A 402 20.24 -2.07 -5.15
CA THR A 402 21.22 -1.02 -4.87
C THR A 402 20.99 -0.35 -3.51
N ASP A 403 19.77 -0.40 -3.00
CA ASP A 403 19.32 0.15 -1.72
C ASP A 403 19.08 -0.92 -0.64
N ARG A 404 19.48 -2.16 -0.91
CA ARG A 404 19.27 -3.34 -0.05
C ARG A 404 17.80 -3.66 0.24
N ALA A 405 16.89 -3.26 -0.63
CA ALA A 405 15.47 -3.58 -0.56
C ALA A 405 15.08 -4.80 -1.40
N GLY A 406 16.03 -5.50 -2.00
CA GLY A 406 15.82 -6.54 -3.00
C GLY A 406 15.49 -5.94 -4.35
N LEU A 407 14.62 -6.61 -5.11
CA LEU A 407 14.13 -6.06 -6.36
C LEU A 407 13.12 -4.94 -6.09
N SER A 408 13.31 -3.80 -6.74
CA SER A 408 12.26 -2.79 -6.93
C SER A 408 11.83 -2.79 -8.39
N PHE A 409 10.53 -2.76 -8.66
CA PHE A 409 9.96 -2.92 -9.99
C PHE A 409 8.89 -1.88 -10.29
N GLY A 410 8.83 -1.44 -11.55
CA GLY A 410 7.72 -0.71 -12.13
C GLY A 410 7.69 0.79 -11.82
N LEU A 411 6.54 1.41 -12.10
CA LEU A 411 6.35 2.87 -12.21
C LEU A 411 6.77 3.68 -10.98
N ILE A 412 6.49 3.18 -9.77
CA ILE A 412 6.83 3.84 -8.51
C ILE A 412 7.76 2.98 -7.66
N GLN A 413 8.49 2.06 -8.30
CA GLN A 413 9.53 1.23 -7.70
C GLN A 413 9.03 0.44 -6.47
N TRP A 414 7.97 -0.39 -6.67
CA TRP A 414 7.54 -1.30 -5.61
C TRP A 414 8.65 -2.22 -5.18
N ALA A 415 9.08 -2.08 -3.93
CA ALA A 415 10.21 -2.83 -3.39
C ALA A 415 9.78 -4.18 -2.80
N GLN A 416 10.67 -5.17 -2.92
CA GLN A 416 10.50 -6.51 -2.39
C GLN A 416 10.47 -6.52 -0.86
N LYS A 417 11.44 -5.89 -0.21
CA LYS A 417 11.65 -5.94 1.23
C LYS A 417 10.47 -5.47 2.09
N PRO A 418 9.80 -4.35 1.79
CA PRO A 418 8.59 -3.96 2.54
C PRO A 418 7.33 -4.75 2.15
N GLY A 419 7.42 -5.68 1.18
CA GLY A 419 6.28 -6.48 0.73
C GLY A 419 5.39 -5.82 -0.33
N ARG A 420 5.63 -4.56 -0.70
CA ARG A 420 4.81 -3.84 -1.68
C ARG A 420 4.83 -4.47 -3.08
N LEU A 421 5.94 -5.11 -3.45
CA LEU A 421 6.04 -5.87 -4.70
C LEU A 421 5.06 -7.06 -4.72
N ALA A 422 4.86 -7.72 -3.58
CA ALA A 422 3.93 -8.84 -3.48
C ALA A 422 2.47 -8.44 -3.71
N GLU A 423 2.09 -7.22 -3.31
CA GLU A 423 0.73 -6.68 -3.54
C GLU A 423 0.47 -6.50 -5.03
N VAL A 424 1.42 -5.92 -5.75
CA VAL A 424 1.31 -5.71 -7.21
C VAL A 424 1.31 -7.05 -7.96
N LEU A 425 2.15 -8.01 -7.57
CA LEU A 425 2.16 -9.35 -8.16
C LEU A 425 0.86 -10.10 -7.90
N ALA A 426 0.29 -9.98 -6.69
CA ALA A 426 -1.00 -10.58 -6.37
C ALA A 426 -2.12 -9.96 -7.23
N ALA A 427 -2.13 -8.64 -7.40
CA ALA A 427 -3.09 -7.95 -8.26
C ALA A 427 -2.94 -8.37 -9.75
N MET A 428 -1.72 -8.52 -10.26
CA MET A 428 -1.47 -9.05 -11.61
C MET A 428 -2.02 -10.47 -11.77
N SER A 429 -1.78 -11.34 -10.78
CA SER A 429 -2.29 -12.72 -10.77
C SER A 429 -3.82 -12.78 -10.73
N GLN A 430 -4.47 -11.86 -10.01
CA GLN A 430 -5.94 -11.77 -9.94
C GLN A 430 -6.55 -11.23 -11.23
N THR A 431 -5.88 -10.28 -11.87
CA THR A 431 -6.37 -9.64 -13.11
C THR A 431 -6.29 -10.56 -14.31
N ASP A 432 -5.20 -11.32 -14.45
CA ASP A 432 -5.02 -12.31 -15.52
C ASP A 432 -4.12 -13.45 -15.05
N ARG A 433 -4.77 -14.45 -14.45
CA ARG A 433 -4.08 -15.62 -13.89
C ARG A 433 -3.30 -16.41 -14.93
N ASN A 434 -3.85 -16.60 -16.10
CA ASN A 434 -3.21 -17.39 -17.16
C ASN A 434 -1.93 -16.69 -17.66
N GLN A 435 -2.02 -15.39 -17.91
CA GLN A 435 -0.88 -14.58 -18.31
C GLN A 435 0.17 -14.51 -17.19
N PHE A 436 -0.26 -14.41 -15.93
CA PHE A 436 0.64 -14.39 -14.78
C PHE A 436 1.44 -15.70 -14.66
N VAL A 437 0.77 -16.85 -14.79
CA VAL A 437 1.42 -18.16 -14.79
C VAL A 437 2.38 -18.32 -15.98
N THR A 438 1.96 -17.87 -17.15
CA THR A 438 2.82 -17.91 -18.35
C THR A 438 4.10 -17.10 -18.14
N VAL A 439 3.99 -15.85 -17.65
CA VAL A 439 5.12 -14.93 -17.52
C VAL A 439 6.00 -15.29 -16.33
N PHE A 440 5.42 -15.41 -15.14
CA PHE A 440 6.19 -15.58 -13.91
C PHE A 440 6.44 -17.05 -13.55
N GLY A 441 5.54 -17.95 -13.92
CA GLY A 441 5.66 -19.38 -13.68
C GLY A 441 6.34 -20.17 -14.82
N ALA A 442 6.52 -19.56 -15.99
CA ALA A 442 6.90 -20.28 -17.21
C ALA A 442 5.95 -21.46 -17.51
N GLY A 443 4.65 -21.26 -17.22
CA GLY A 443 3.61 -22.28 -17.35
C GLY A 443 3.34 -23.09 -16.08
N ASP A 444 4.17 -22.97 -15.04
CA ASP A 444 3.98 -23.64 -13.75
C ASP A 444 3.28 -22.71 -12.74
N SER A 445 2.05 -23.09 -12.35
CA SER A 445 1.27 -22.33 -11.38
C SER A 445 1.86 -22.34 -9.97
N GLN A 446 2.58 -23.40 -9.59
CA GLN A 446 3.20 -23.51 -8.27
C GLN A 446 4.36 -22.52 -8.14
N VAL A 447 5.17 -22.37 -9.19
CA VAL A 447 6.26 -21.38 -9.24
C VAL A 447 5.70 -19.95 -9.18
N ALA A 448 4.61 -19.68 -9.90
CA ALA A 448 3.95 -18.38 -9.89
C ALA A 448 3.38 -18.03 -8.50
N ASP A 449 2.75 -18.98 -7.81
CA ASP A 449 2.22 -18.79 -6.46
C ASP A 449 3.33 -18.66 -5.42
N ALA A 450 4.38 -19.44 -5.55
CA ALA A 450 5.54 -19.37 -4.67
C ALA A 450 6.24 -18.00 -4.76
N LEU A 451 6.28 -17.37 -5.93
CA LEU A 451 6.80 -16.01 -6.08
C LEU A 451 6.05 -15.02 -5.19
N ILE A 452 4.71 -15.01 -5.25
CA ILE A 452 3.89 -14.10 -4.45
C ILE A 452 4.08 -14.38 -2.95
N ALA A 453 4.01 -15.65 -2.56
CA ALA A 453 4.18 -16.07 -1.18
C ALA A 453 5.55 -15.65 -0.63
N HIS A 454 6.61 -15.79 -1.44
CA HIS A 454 7.97 -15.42 -1.09
C HIS A 454 8.14 -13.91 -0.90
N CYS A 455 7.55 -13.10 -1.78
CA CYS A 455 7.55 -11.64 -1.67
C CYS A 455 6.70 -11.09 -0.51
N ARG A 456 5.74 -11.87 0.03
CA ARG A 456 4.90 -11.45 1.16
C ARG A 456 5.60 -11.52 2.52
N GLN A 457 6.69 -12.24 2.63
CA GLN A 457 7.49 -12.28 3.87
C GLN A 457 8.15 -10.91 4.09
N PRO A 458 8.40 -10.48 5.34
CA PRO A 458 9.02 -9.19 5.63
C PRO A 458 10.32 -8.92 4.87
N SER A 459 11.10 -9.96 4.62
CA SER A 459 12.32 -9.89 3.80
C SER A 459 12.07 -10.16 2.31
N GLY A 460 10.89 -10.67 1.91
CA GLY A 460 10.57 -11.00 0.53
C GLY A 460 11.65 -11.85 -0.15
N GLY A 461 12.29 -12.78 0.57
CA GLY A 461 13.45 -13.53 0.10
C GLY A 461 14.78 -12.78 0.22
N VAL A 462 14.78 -11.62 0.87
CA VAL A 462 15.97 -10.78 1.10
C VAL A 462 16.25 -10.73 2.60
N ASP A 463 17.52 -10.83 3.00
CA ASP A 463 17.92 -10.64 4.39
C ASP A 463 17.62 -9.20 4.81
N PRO A 464 16.85 -8.97 5.89
CA PRO A 464 16.47 -7.62 6.30
C PRO A 464 17.65 -6.77 6.80
N LYS A 465 18.78 -7.40 7.17
CA LYS A 465 19.98 -6.70 7.66
C LYS A 465 20.96 -6.38 6.54
N THR A 466 21.26 -7.38 5.69
CA THR A 466 22.28 -7.24 4.63
C THR A 466 21.68 -6.85 3.29
N GLY A 467 20.40 -7.17 3.03
CA GLY A 467 19.77 -7.01 1.73
C GLY A 467 20.13 -8.13 0.74
N ASP A 468 20.81 -9.19 1.19
CA ASP A 468 21.17 -10.30 0.34
C ASP A 468 20.00 -11.27 0.14
N THR A 469 19.98 -11.96 -1.01
CA THR A 469 18.97 -12.98 -1.28
C THR A 469 19.16 -14.19 -0.37
N VAL A 470 18.09 -14.56 0.36
CA VAL A 470 18.10 -15.72 1.27
C VAL A 470 17.60 -17.02 0.63
N ASN A 471 16.97 -16.94 -0.54
CA ASN A 471 16.50 -18.10 -1.30
C ASN A 471 16.98 -18.02 -2.76
N PRO A 472 17.96 -18.83 -3.16
CA PRO A 472 18.52 -18.82 -4.52
C PRO A 472 17.49 -19.09 -5.63
N SER A 473 16.43 -19.87 -5.36
CA SER A 473 15.37 -20.16 -6.34
C SER A 473 14.50 -18.92 -6.65
N PHE A 474 14.52 -17.92 -5.76
CA PHE A 474 13.79 -16.66 -5.88
C PHE A 474 14.72 -15.45 -5.74
N ASP A 475 15.92 -15.54 -6.31
CA ASP A 475 16.80 -14.39 -6.47
C ASP A 475 16.25 -13.46 -7.58
N LEU A 476 15.32 -12.58 -7.19
CA LEU A 476 14.57 -11.75 -8.13
C LEU A 476 15.46 -10.73 -8.87
N VAL A 477 16.67 -10.47 -8.38
CA VAL A 477 17.63 -9.58 -9.06
C VAL A 477 18.51 -10.30 -10.09
N ALA A 478 18.34 -11.63 -10.24
CA ALA A 478 19.02 -12.47 -11.20
C ALA A 478 18.06 -13.04 -12.25
N GLU A 479 18.61 -13.71 -13.27
CA GLU A 479 17.81 -14.47 -14.22
C GLU A 479 17.30 -15.79 -13.58
N PRO A 480 16.13 -16.27 -13.94
CA PRO A 480 15.25 -15.80 -15.03
C PRO A 480 14.30 -14.66 -14.62
N TRP A 481 14.30 -14.22 -13.38
CA TRP A 481 13.31 -13.27 -12.84
C TRP A 481 13.38 -11.90 -13.51
N VAL A 482 14.58 -11.37 -13.73
CA VAL A 482 14.77 -10.08 -14.41
C VAL A 482 14.10 -10.07 -15.78
N SER A 483 14.25 -11.13 -16.57
CA SER A 483 13.60 -11.26 -17.88
C SER A 483 12.08 -11.40 -17.75
N ARG A 484 11.58 -12.12 -16.74
CA ARG A 484 10.14 -12.28 -16.47
C ARG A 484 9.49 -10.97 -16.08
N PHE A 485 10.12 -10.15 -15.24
CA PHE A 485 9.64 -8.81 -14.89
C PHE A 485 9.61 -7.87 -16.10
N ARG A 486 10.62 -7.92 -16.95
CA ARG A 486 10.63 -7.16 -18.21
C ARG A 486 9.50 -7.59 -19.14
N GLN A 487 9.25 -8.88 -19.28
CA GLN A 487 8.14 -9.41 -20.07
C GLN A 487 6.79 -9.00 -19.49
N ALA A 488 6.62 -9.06 -18.17
CA ALA A 488 5.41 -8.58 -17.48
C ALA A 488 5.12 -7.10 -17.82
N ALA A 489 6.14 -6.27 -17.87
CA ALA A 489 6.02 -4.84 -18.18
C ALA A 489 5.55 -4.55 -19.61
N LEU A 490 5.70 -5.49 -20.54
CA LEU A 490 5.19 -5.38 -21.91
C LEU A 490 3.73 -5.82 -22.05
N THR A 491 3.15 -6.41 -20.99
CA THR A 491 1.78 -6.91 -20.99
C THR A 491 0.81 -5.79 -20.61
N ALA A 492 -0.07 -5.36 -21.52
CA ALA A 492 -0.99 -4.23 -21.30
C ALA A 492 -1.83 -4.38 -20.02
N ARG A 493 -2.34 -5.58 -19.73
CA ARG A 493 -3.07 -5.88 -18.49
C ARG A 493 -2.22 -5.62 -17.23
N PHE A 494 -0.95 -5.99 -17.24
CA PHE A 494 -0.06 -5.78 -16.10
C PHE A 494 0.39 -4.31 -15.99
N GLN A 495 0.46 -3.59 -17.12
CA GLN A 495 0.64 -2.13 -17.10
C GLN A 495 -0.57 -1.45 -16.45
N GLN A 496 -1.79 -1.85 -16.79
CA GLN A 496 -3.01 -1.35 -16.15
C GLN A 496 -3.00 -1.58 -14.64
N VAL A 497 -2.58 -2.78 -14.18
CA VAL A 497 -2.44 -3.08 -12.75
C VAL A 497 -1.43 -2.16 -12.07
N GLN A 498 -0.27 -1.90 -12.70
CA GLN A 498 0.72 -0.97 -12.16
C GLN A 498 0.14 0.45 -12.02
N VAL A 499 -0.58 0.94 -13.03
CA VAL A 499 -1.22 2.27 -12.97
C VAL A 499 -2.27 2.32 -11.86
N GLN A 500 -3.16 1.33 -11.78
CA GLN A 500 -4.20 1.27 -10.74
C GLN A 500 -3.60 1.24 -9.33
N ALA A 501 -2.58 0.42 -9.12
CA ALA A 501 -1.90 0.33 -7.83
C ALA A 501 -1.21 1.65 -7.43
N ALA A 502 -0.61 2.35 -8.41
CA ALA A 502 0.03 3.64 -8.17
C ALA A 502 -1.00 4.73 -7.88
N LEU A 503 -2.10 4.79 -8.64
CA LEU A 503 -3.18 5.75 -8.42
C LEU A 503 -3.85 5.54 -7.06
N ALA A 504 -4.11 4.30 -6.65
CA ALA A 504 -4.67 3.99 -5.34
C ALA A 504 -3.74 4.40 -4.19
N ALA A 505 -2.43 4.20 -4.34
CA ALA A 505 -1.45 4.65 -3.36
C ALA A 505 -1.41 6.19 -3.27
N PHE A 506 -1.47 6.88 -4.40
CA PHE A 506 -1.47 8.35 -4.44
C PHE A 506 -2.78 8.93 -3.89
N GLU A 507 -3.92 8.29 -4.14
CA GLU A 507 -5.21 8.70 -3.55
C GLU A 507 -5.17 8.60 -2.02
N ALA A 508 -4.63 7.51 -1.47
CA ALA A 508 -4.45 7.36 -0.02
C ALA A 508 -3.52 8.43 0.57
N SER A 509 -2.40 8.72 -0.09
CA SER A 509 -1.50 9.80 0.32
C SER A 509 -2.12 11.18 0.17
N TYR A 510 -2.95 11.40 -0.84
CA TYR A 510 -3.70 12.65 -1.02
C TYR A 510 -4.72 12.87 0.11
N GLU A 511 -5.45 11.84 0.51
CA GLU A 511 -6.35 11.93 1.66
C GLU A 511 -5.58 12.22 2.98
N SER A 512 -4.35 11.74 3.10
CA SER A 512 -3.45 12.12 4.19
C SER A 512 -3.03 13.59 4.08
N LEU A 513 -2.57 14.00 2.89
CA LEU A 513 -2.14 15.38 2.60
C LEU A 513 -3.20 16.41 2.95
N ARG A 514 -4.44 16.19 2.56
CA ARG A 514 -5.56 17.11 2.85
C ARG A 514 -5.75 17.40 4.34
N ARG A 515 -5.39 16.46 5.22
CA ARG A 515 -5.49 16.61 6.67
C ARG A 515 -4.37 17.46 7.25
N PHE A 516 -3.11 17.23 6.82
CA PHE A 516 -1.98 17.93 7.43
C PHE A 516 -1.53 19.20 6.68
N ALA A 517 -1.86 19.34 5.39
CA ALA A 517 -1.46 20.46 4.56
C ALA A 517 -2.64 21.04 3.75
N PRO A 518 -3.67 21.59 4.42
CA PRO A 518 -4.87 22.13 3.75
C PRO A 518 -4.58 23.34 2.87
N ASP A 519 -3.44 24.02 3.07
CA ASP A 519 -2.99 25.17 2.28
C ASP A 519 -2.45 24.77 0.90
N ILE A 520 -2.18 23.48 0.68
CA ILE A 520 -1.74 22.95 -0.61
C ILE A 520 -2.96 22.52 -1.42
N GLN A 521 -3.33 23.34 -2.39
CA GLN A 521 -4.58 23.18 -3.13
C GLN A 521 -4.38 23.03 -4.65
N SER A 522 -3.28 23.52 -5.20
CA SER A 522 -3.05 23.44 -6.64
C SER A 522 -2.64 22.02 -7.07
N GLU A 523 -2.91 21.66 -8.32
CA GLU A 523 -2.46 20.40 -8.91
C GLU A 523 -0.94 20.23 -8.76
N ARG A 524 -0.18 21.30 -9.00
CA ARG A 524 1.28 21.31 -8.81
C ARG A 524 1.68 21.05 -7.37
N GLY A 525 1.03 21.72 -6.41
CA GLY A 525 1.30 21.57 -5.00
C GLY A 525 0.99 20.17 -4.50
N VAL A 526 -0.16 19.63 -4.90
CA VAL A 526 -0.54 18.24 -4.63
C VAL A 526 0.49 17.28 -5.22
N GLY A 527 0.88 17.44 -6.49
CA GLY A 527 1.88 16.59 -7.14
C GLY A 527 3.24 16.64 -6.45
N PHE A 528 3.69 17.84 -6.06
CA PHE A 528 4.93 18.03 -5.31
C PHE A 528 4.90 17.29 -3.97
N MET A 529 3.82 17.45 -3.21
CA MET A 529 3.71 16.82 -1.88
C MET A 529 3.52 15.30 -1.96
N LEU A 530 2.85 14.79 -2.99
CA LEU A 530 2.75 13.34 -3.24
C LEU A 530 4.12 12.74 -3.63
N ASP A 531 4.95 13.47 -4.35
CA ASP A 531 6.33 13.07 -4.63
C ASP A 531 7.18 13.05 -3.35
N VAL A 532 7.01 14.04 -2.46
CA VAL A 532 7.65 14.04 -1.14
C VAL A 532 7.18 12.84 -0.31
N ALA A 533 5.87 12.55 -0.32
CA ALA A 533 5.31 11.41 0.41
C ALA A 533 5.79 10.07 -0.18
N ASN A 534 5.95 9.96 -1.49
CA ASN A 534 6.52 8.76 -2.11
C ASN A 534 7.96 8.47 -1.66
N GLN A 535 8.76 9.51 -1.37
CA GLN A 535 10.15 9.36 -0.93
C GLN A 535 10.33 9.22 0.58
N PHE A 536 9.54 9.97 1.38
CA PHE A 536 9.72 10.07 2.84
C PHE A 536 8.59 9.39 3.63
N GLY A 537 7.59 8.82 2.92
CA GLY A 537 6.31 8.40 3.50
C GLY A 537 5.43 9.58 3.91
N ASP A 538 4.12 9.34 4.10
CA ASP A 538 3.16 10.39 4.48
C ASP A 538 3.54 11.12 5.78
N ALA A 539 3.97 10.37 6.79
CA ALA A 539 4.43 10.93 8.05
C ALA A 539 5.71 11.78 7.89
N GLY A 540 6.61 11.39 6.98
CA GLY A 540 7.79 12.17 6.63
C GLY A 540 7.43 13.49 5.97
N ALA A 541 6.51 13.46 5.01
CA ALA A 541 5.96 14.64 4.35
C ALA A 541 5.27 15.59 5.35
N ALA A 542 4.46 15.04 6.25
CA ALA A 542 3.77 15.80 7.29
C ALA A 542 4.77 16.50 8.23
N ARG A 543 5.84 15.83 8.67
CA ARG A 543 6.89 16.44 9.51
C ARG A 543 7.65 17.55 8.79
N LEU A 544 7.97 17.36 7.50
CA LEU A 544 8.60 18.41 6.68
C LEU A 544 7.71 19.65 6.62
N TYR A 545 6.44 19.44 6.27
CA TYR A 545 5.46 20.53 6.17
C TYR A 545 5.21 21.23 7.52
N ALA A 546 5.09 20.47 8.61
CA ALA A 546 4.88 21.02 9.96
C ALA A 546 6.06 21.88 10.45
N GLY A 547 7.28 21.60 9.99
CA GLY A 547 8.48 22.37 10.33
C GLY A 547 8.56 23.75 9.66
N ILE A 548 7.68 24.08 8.71
CA ILE A 548 7.68 25.36 7.99
C ILE A 548 6.81 26.40 8.72
N ASN A 549 7.37 27.57 8.99
CA ASN A 549 6.58 28.71 9.44
C ASN A 549 5.87 29.36 8.23
N ARG A 550 4.59 29.06 8.04
CA ARG A 550 3.81 29.43 6.85
C ARG A 550 3.10 30.78 6.92
N SER A 551 3.30 31.54 7.99
CA SER A 551 2.62 32.81 8.18
C SER A 551 2.93 33.79 7.04
N GLY A 552 1.92 34.18 6.26
CA GLY A 552 2.04 35.12 5.15
C GLY A 552 2.68 34.57 3.88
N MET A 553 2.94 33.26 3.80
CA MET A 553 3.52 32.61 2.63
C MET A 553 2.42 32.26 1.61
N SER A 554 2.75 32.39 0.33
CA SER A 554 1.96 31.79 -0.75
C SER A 554 2.18 30.26 -0.79
N GLU A 555 1.29 29.52 -1.49
CA GLU A 555 1.48 28.09 -1.69
C GLU A 555 2.86 27.80 -2.32
N MET A 556 3.30 28.56 -3.30
CA MET A 556 4.61 28.37 -3.95
C MET A 556 5.77 28.58 -2.96
N ASP A 557 5.69 29.61 -2.10
CA ASP A 557 6.73 29.83 -1.07
C ASP A 557 6.78 28.65 -0.08
N ILE A 558 5.64 28.06 0.26
CA ILE A 558 5.56 26.87 1.11
C ILE A 558 6.24 25.67 0.42
N LEU A 559 5.95 25.45 -0.86
CA LEU A 559 6.57 24.36 -1.62
C LEU A 559 8.10 24.52 -1.73
N GLU A 560 8.57 25.77 -1.96
CA GLU A 560 10.03 26.05 -1.96
C GLU A 560 10.67 25.78 -0.60
N ALA A 561 10.02 26.20 0.48
CA ALA A 561 10.51 25.92 1.83
C ALA A 561 10.53 24.42 2.16
N VAL A 562 9.53 23.66 1.71
CA VAL A 562 9.53 22.19 1.82
C VAL A 562 10.66 21.59 0.97
N ALA A 563 10.90 22.12 -0.25
CA ALA A 563 12.00 21.66 -1.09
C ALA A 563 13.34 21.84 -0.37
N ASP A 564 13.61 23.02 0.21
CA ASP A 564 14.82 23.29 0.96
C ASP A 564 14.95 22.34 2.17
N ALA A 565 13.88 22.14 2.94
CA ALA A 565 13.86 21.22 4.09
C ALA A 565 14.12 19.75 3.67
N THR A 566 13.68 19.33 2.47
CA THR A 566 14.03 18.00 1.96
C THR A 566 15.50 17.86 1.63
N VAL A 567 16.10 18.90 1.04
CA VAL A 567 17.54 18.94 0.67
C VAL A 567 18.42 18.93 1.91
N GLU A 568 18.06 19.69 2.94
CA GLU A 568 18.84 19.75 4.19
C GLU A 568 18.92 18.39 4.91
N ARG A 569 17.94 17.52 4.74
CA ARG A 569 17.91 16.18 5.35
C ARG A 569 18.73 15.13 4.60
N MET A 570 19.25 15.46 3.42
CA MET A 570 20.04 14.53 2.62
C MET A 570 21.52 14.62 2.93
N ASP A 571 22.22 13.48 2.76
CA ASP A 571 23.67 13.49 2.69
C ASP A 571 24.13 14.36 1.53
N ASP A 572 25.28 15.03 1.68
CA ASP A 572 25.78 16.02 0.71
C ASP A 572 25.87 15.47 -0.73
N SER A 573 26.15 14.18 -0.87
CA SER A 573 26.22 13.50 -2.17
C SER A 573 24.87 13.46 -2.92
N PHE A 574 23.73 13.58 -2.22
CA PHE A 574 22.40 13.51 -2.79
C PHE A 574 21.70 14.87 -2.91
N LYS A 575 22.18 15.92 -2.24
CA LYS A 575 21.53 17.24 -2.17
C LYS A 575 21.23 17.81 -3.56
N THR A 576 22.21 17.78 -4.47
CA THR A 576 22.03 18.29 -5.84
C THR A 576 20.94 17.54 -6.60
N ALA A 577 20.91 16.22 -6.51
CA ALA A 577 19.91 15.41 -7.19
C ALA A 577 18.51 15.63 -6.62
N VAL A 578 18.39 15.70 -5.29
CA VAL A 578 17.11 15.98 -4.62
C VAL A 578 16.62 17.38 -4.96
N ARG A 579 17.49 18.40 -4.95
CA ARG A 579 17.12 19.76 -5.36
C ARG A 579 16.61 19.79 -6.80
N ALA A 580 17.33 19.18 -7.73
CA ALA A 580 16.92 19.11 -9.14
C ALA A 580 15.54 18.42 -9.29
N ARG A 581 15.26 17.37 -8.51
CA ARG A 581 13.95 16.71 -8.48
C ARG A 581 12.84 17.66 -8.01
N ARG A 582 13.06 18.42 -6.95
CA ARG A 582 12.08 19.40 -6.43
C ARG A 582 11.82 20.51 -7.44
N ASP A 583 12.89 21.05 -8.05
CA ASP A 583 12.79 22.09 -9.07
C ASP A 583 11.96 21.65 -10.28
N GLN A 584 12.00 20.38 -10.65
CA GLN A 584 11.15 19.85 -11.73
C GLN A 584 9.66 20.01 -11.41
N PHE A 585 9.23 19.72 -10.16
CA PHE A 585 7.84 19.93 -9.76
C PHE A 585 7.46 21.40 -9.67
N LEU A 586 8.37 22.26 -9.16
CA LEU A 586 8.12 23.69 -9.02
C LEU A 586 8.00 24.39 -10.39
N GLN A 587 8.73 23.91 -11.41
CA GLN A 587 8.87 24.56 -12.71
C GLN A 587 8.09 23.89 -13.84
N THR A 588 7.55 22.66 -13.62
CA THR A 588 6.86 21.90 -14.66
C THR A 588 5.68 22.66 -15.26
N LYS A 589 5.49 22.51 -16.58
CA LYS A 589 4.30 22.96 -17.29
C LYS A 589 3.23 21.85 -17.39
N LEU A 590 3.55 20.62 -16.98
CA LEU A 590 2.63 19.50 -17.02
C LEU A 590 1.53 19.63 -15.96
N LEU A 591 1.87 20.16 -14.79
CA LEU A 591 0.93 20.35 -13.68
C LEU A 591 0.52 21.82 -13.59
N SER A 592 -0.78 22.07 -13.48
CA SER A 592 -1.32 23.42 -13.41
C SER A 592 -1.20 24.04 -12.01
N SER A 593 -1.42 25.38 -11.94
CA SER A 593 -1.62 26.10 -10.69
C SER A 593 -3.09 26.15 -10.27
N ASP A 594 -3.99 25.52 -11.05
CA ASP A 594 -5.41 25.46 -10.73
C ASP A 594 -5.66 24.53 -9.55
N ALA A 595 -6.79 24.74 -8.86
CA ALA A 595 -7.15 23.91 -7.73
C ALA A 595 -7.37 22.45 -8.14
N PHE A 596 -6.75 21.53 -7.39
CA PHE A 596 -6.96 20.10 -7.53
C PHE A 596 -8.32 19.74 -6.95
N VAL A 597 -9.22 19.21 -7.76
CA VAL A 597 -10.61 18.93 -7.40
C VAL A 597 -10.94 17.43 -7.52
N ALA A 598 -12.12 17.05 -7.05
CA ALA A 598 -12.52 15.63 -7.02
C ALA A 598 -12.49 14.93 -8.39
N SER A 599 -12.73 15.67 -9.50
CA SER A 599 -12.60 15.12 -10.86
C SER A 599 -11.16 14.83 -11.28
N ASP A 600 -10.17 15.38 -10.56
CA ASP A 600 -8.75 15.12 -10.81
C ASP A 600 -8.27 13.81 -10.17
N LEU A 601 -9.07 13.19 -9.31
CA LEU A 601 -8.85 11.83 -8.88
C LEU A 601 -9.18 10.92 -10.06
N ALA A 602 -8.18 10.20 -10.57
CA ALA A 602 -8.34 9.29 -11.73
C ALA A 602 -9.07 8.01 -11.35
N ARG A 603 -10.32 8.14 -10.87
CA ARG A 603 -11.17 7.00 -10.52
C ARG A 603 -11.55 6.23 -11.78
N ALA A 604 -11.41 4.92 -11.74
CA ALA A 604 -11.85 4.07 -12.83
C ALA A 604 -13.35 4.35 -13.14
N ALA A 605 -13.70 4.46 -14.42
CA ALA A 605 -15.08 4.68 -14.86
C ALA A 605 -15.97 3.57 -14.27
N GLY A 606 -16.85 3.94 -13.31
CA GLY A 606 -17.76 3.00 -12.63
C GLY A 606 -17.85 3.15 -11.12
N GLN A 607 -17.00 3.94 -10.47
CA GLN A 607 -17.16 4.28 -9.06
C GLN A 607 -17.94 5.61 -8.94
N THR A 608 -19.23 5.50 -8.67
CA THR A 608 -20.08 6.62 -8.22
C THR A 608 -19.69 7.03 -6.79
N VAL A 609 -19.69 8.33 -6.54
CA VAL A 609 -19.48 8.99 -5.25
C VAL A 609 -20.48 8.51 -4.21
#